data_0d52aee300b70a5a3c2ea9c9fde8bf44
#
_entry.id   0d52aee300b70a5a3c2ea9c9fde8bf44
#
_cell.length_a   1.000
_cell.length_b   1.000
_cell.length_c   1.000
_cell.angle_alpha   90.00
_cell.angle_beta   90.00
_cell.angle_gamma   90.00
#
_symmetry.space_group_name_H-M   'P 1'
#
loop_
_entity.id
_entity.type
_entity.pdbx_description
1 polymer ?
#
loop_
_entity_poly.entity_id
_entity_poly.type
_entity_poly.pdbx_seq_one_letter_code
_entity_poly.pdbx_strand_id
1 'polypeptide(L)'
;MWINKSNVEMLYTPKKKGFRKAAFETVKKYAIKIAKKNDAFRKLARKMLLNSGLKSYEQIKSCTKTDEKVILFSTFDGRSYGDSPKAIYEYMLTDERFRDYTFIWAFREPRDFVFVLDNANTYIVQTGTKDYETACATAKYWFYNYRMTDHIYPKDDQVYIQLWHGTPLKRLGYDISISDNVMNSKSEIRDKYKTDADKFKYILAPSHFAAEKFISAWNLQEIGKTDAVLELGYPRNDFLTNYTKHDVEKIKQDLGIEEGKKIILYAPTWRDNQHKAGIGYTYKTEVDFDRLRKELSDEYIILFRAHYLVANSFDFNRYKGFLYDVSKVNDINHLYVISDILVTDYSSVFFDYANLKRPEIFYMYDLEAYGSEIRGFYIDIDELPGPIVKTEDELINAIKSAQKNDAYNEKYKKFNAKFNYLDDGQAAKRVAEAVIEEL
;
A
#
# COMPACT_ATOMS: atom_id res chain seq x y z
N MET A 1 20.82 12.58 -11.76
CA MET A 1 20.31 12.44 -13.17
C MET A 1 19.15 11.47 -13.15
N TRP A 2 18.03 11.87 -13.69
CA TRP A 2 16.87 10.99 -13.83
C TRP A 2 17.08 10.04 -15.00
N ILE A 3 16.55 8.83 -14.87
CA ILE A 3 16.72 7.79 -15.88
C ILE A 3 15.47 7.73 -16.75
N ASN A 4 15.66 7.76 -18.05
CA ASN A 4 14.66 7.58 -19.08
C ASN A 4 15.08 6.45 -20.04
N LYS A 5 14.30 6.21 -21.09
CA LYS A 5 14.54 5.14 -22.07
C LYS A 5 15.93 5.28 -22.76
N SER A 6 16.41 6.50 -22.99
CA SER A 6 17.70 6.73 -23.69
C SER A 6 18.95 6.46 -22.85
N ASN A 7 18.81 6.46 -21.50
CA ASN A 7 19.94 6.24 -20.59
C ASN A 7 19.70 5.09 -19.59
N VAL A 8 18.72 4.21 -19.86
CA VAL A 8 18.35 3.08 -18.99
C VAL A 8 19.52 2.13 -18.70
N GLU A 9 20.49 2.02 -19.60
CA GLU A 9 21.70 1.22 -19.41
C GLU A 9 22.50 1.62 -18.16
N MET A 10 22.36 2.87 -17.70
CA MET A 10 23.02 3.33 -16.47
C MET A 10 22.58 2.58 -15.22
N LEU A 11 21.38 1.98 -15.22
CA LEU A 11 20.91 1.12 -14.13
C LEU A 11 21.73 -0.17 -14.00
N TYR A 12 22.31 -0.64 -15.10
CA TYR A 12 23.05 -1.89 -15.16
C TYR A 12 24.57 -1.70 -15.09
N THR A 13 25.03 -0.45 -15.19
CA THR A 13 26.45 -0.13 -15.08
C THR A 13 26.91 -0.26 -13.62
N PRO A 14 27.92 -1.09 -13.30
CA PRO A 14 28.43 -1.24 -11.96
C PRO A 14 29.00 0.09 -11.44
N LYS A 15 28.34 0.69 -10.45
CA LYS A 15 28.91 1.86 -9.77
C LYS A 15 30.15 1.41 -8.99
N LYS A 16 31.36 1.79 -9.41
CA LYS A 16 32.60 1.55 -8.66
C LYS A 16 32.42 2.15 -7.25
N LYS A 17 32.33 1.29 -6.25
CA LYS A 17 32.27 1.75 -4.85
C LYS A 17 33.64 2.30 -4.48
N GLY A 18 33.78 3.62 -4.35
CA GLY A 18 34.99 4.21 -3.85
C GLY A 18 35.30 3.66 -2.44
N PHE A 19 36.59 3.48 -2.12
CA PHE A 19 37.08 2.91 -0.85
C PHE A 19 36.46 3.57 0.38
N ARG A 20 36.22 4.89 0.37
CA ARG A 20 35.56 5.64 1.44
C ARG A 20 34.10 5.19 1.64
N LYS A 21 33.39 4.84 0.56
CA LYS A 21 31.99 4.39 0.63
C LYS A 21 31.89 2.97 1.19
N ALA A 22 32.82 2.09 0.84
CA ALA A 22 32.91 0.74 1.39
C ALA A 22 33.25 0.75 2.91
N ALA A 23 34.18 1.59 3.33
CA ALA A 23 34.52 1.77 4.75
C ALA A 23 33.32 2.32 5.54
N PHE A 24 32.60 3.31 5.00
CA PHE A 24 31.40 3.88 5.62
C PHE A 24 30.27 2.83 5.78
N GLU A 25 30.04 2.00 4.77
CA GLU A 25 29.05 0.90 4.84
C GLU A 25 29.41 -0.14 5.91
N THR A 26 30.68 -0.41 6.09
CA THR A 26 31.17 -1.32 7.14
C THR A 26 30.95 -0.73 8.53
N VAL A 27 31.30 0.54 8.75
CA VAL A 27 31.04 1.27 9.99
C VAL A 27 29.53 1.33 10.30
N LYS A 28 28.71 1.59 9.29
CA LYS A 28 27.25 1.62 9.39
C LYS A 28 26.67 0.26 9.83
N LYS A 29 27.18 -0.87 9.29
CA LYS A 29 26.79 -2.22 9.72
C LYS A 29 27.11 -2.48 11.20
N TYR A 30 28.30 -2.07 11.66
CA TYR A 30 28.67 -2.19 13.07
C TYR A 30 27.85 -1.30 13.98
N ALA A 31 27.59 -0.04 13.58
CA ALA A 31 26.74 0.88 14.32
C ALA A 31 25.28 0.35 14.44
N ILE A 32 24.74 -0.24 13.40
CA ILE A 32 23.42 -0.88 13.42
C ILE A 32 23.40 -2.07 14.40
N LYS A 33 24.48 -2.88 14.45
CA LYS A 33 24.58 -4.02 15.35
C LYS A 33 24.61 -3.58 16.82
N ILE A 34 25.29 -2.47 17.13
CA ILE A 34 25.34 -1.87 18.46
C ILE A 34 23.98 -1.23 18.80
N ALA A 35 23.36 -0.49 17.85
CA ALA A 35 22.08 0.16 18.02
C ALA A 35 20.93 -0.84 18.31
N LYS A 36 21.01 -2.07 17.81
CA LYS A 36 20.04 -3.14 18.11
C LYS A 36 20.06 -3.57 19.58
N LYS A 37 21.15 -3.30 20.30
CA LYS A 37 21.34 -3.73 21.71
C LYS A 37 21.18 -2.59 22.72
N ASN A 38 21.12 -1.33 22.29
CA ASN A 38 21.06 -0.16 23.18
C ASN A 38 20.12 0.91 22.61
N ASP A 39 18.97 1.08 23.27
CA ASP A 39 17.92 2.01 22.85
C ASP A 39 18.36 3.47 22.87
N ALA A 40 19.13 3.91 23.85
CA ALA A 40 19.62 5.27 23.93
C ALA A 40 20.57 5.58 22.76
N PHE A 41 21.48 4.64 22.46
CA PHE A 41 22.37 4.76 21.30
C PHE A 41 21.59 4.75 19.98
N ARG A 42 20.56 3.91 19.87
CA ARG A 42 19.66 3.88 18.70
C ARG A 42 18.96 5.21 18.46
N LYS A 43 18.41 5.83 19.52
CA LYS A 43 17.75 7.14 19.45
C LYS A 43 18.73 8.24 19.06
N LEU A 44 19.92 8.24 19.65
CA LEU A 44 20.97 9.20 19.31
C LEU A 44 21.43 9.07 17.85
N ALA A 45 21.69 7.84 17.39
CA ALA A 45 22.10 7.59 16.01
C ALA A 45 21.02 8.00 15.00
N ARG A 46 19.73 7.71 15.29
CA ARG A 46 18.60 8.19 14.46
C ARG A 46 18.55 9.71 14.40
N LYS A 47 18.70 10.41 15.51
CA LYS A 47 18.71 11.87 15.57
C LYS A 47 19.87 12.47 14.76
N MET A 48 21.05 11.89 14.86
CA MET A 48 22.23 12.35 14.08
C MET A 48 22.03 12.13 12.58
N LEU A 49 21.50 10.96 12.18
CA LEU A 49 21.20 10.68 10.77
C LEU A 49 20.11 11.60 10.23
N LEU A 50 19.06 11.85 10.99
CA LEU A 50 18.00 12.78 10.63
C LEU A 50 18.55 14.21 10.44
N ASN A 51 19.34 14.73 11.38
CA ASN A 51 19.93 16.05 11.28
C ASN A 51 20.89 16.18 10.09
N SER A 52 21.68 15.13 9.81
CA SER A 52 22.55 15.09 8.63
C SER A 52 21.75 15.08 7.34
N GLY A 53 20.67 14.29 7.29
CA GLY A 53 19.75 14.25 6.15
C GLY A 53 19.07 15.59 5.90
N LEU A 54 18.54 16.22 6.96
CA LEU A 54 17.91 17.54 6.89
C LEU A 54 18.87 18.58 6.29
N LYS A 55 20.11 18.68 6.81
CA LYS A 55 21.11 19.62 6.28
C LYS A 55 21.44 19.37 4.81
N SER A 56 21.61 18.10 4.43
CA SER A 56 21.88 17.72 3.03
C SER A 56 20.73 18.10 2.11
N TYR A 57 19.49 17.82 2.54
CA TYR A 57 18.32 18.10 1.72
C TYR A 57 18.02 19.60 1.63
N GLU A 58 18.19 20.37 2.72
CA GLU A 58 18.05 21.84 2.69
C GLU A 58 19.04 22.48 1.70
N GLN A 59 20.27 21.97 1.60
CA GLN A 59 21.22 22.44 0.59
C GLN A 59 20.73 22.17 -0.83
N ILE A 60 20.12 21.00 -1.09
CA ILE A 60 19.56 20.66 -2.40
C ILE A 60 18.36 21.56 -2.69
N LYS A 61 17.44 21.73 -1.72
CA LYS A 61 16.25 22.60 -1.85
C LYS A 61 16.64 24.04 -2.23
N SER A 62 17.61 24.61 -1.54
CA SER A 62 18.04 25.99 -1.77
C SER A 62 18.67 26.23 -3.14
N CYS A 63 19.26 25.19 -3.74
CA CYS A 63 19.91 25.27 -5.05
C CYS A 63 19.02 24.80 -6.21
N THR A 64 17.80 24.28 -5.93
CA THR A 64 16.91 23.70 -6.94
C THR A 64 15.64 24.54 -7.05
N LYS A 65 15.27 24.96 -8.25
CA LYS A 65 13.97 25.59 -8.51
C LYS A 65 12.88 24.54 -8.62
N THR A 66 11.68 24.85 -8.15
CA THR A 66 10.48 24.06 -8.42
C THR A 66 10.10 24.23 -9.89
N ASP A 67 9.69 23.12 -10.52
CA ASP A 67 9.18 23.10 -11.88
C ASP A 67 7.69 22.73 -11.81
N GLU A 68 6.84 23.65 -12.26
CA GLU A 68 5.37 23.59 -12.17
C GLU A 68 4.80 22.38 -12.94
N LYS A 69 5.54 21.86 -13.93
CA LYS A 69 5.11 20.74 -14.77
C LYS A 69 5.77 19.41 -14.42
N VAL A 70 6.46 19.31 -13.30
CA VAL A 70 7.07 18.07 -12.84
C VAL A 70 6.23 17.45 -11.72
N ILE A 71 5.86 16.18 -11.92
CA ILE A 71 5.06 15.38 -10.97
C ILE A 71 5.88 14.17 -10.51
N LEU A 72 5.93 13.94 -9.21
CA LEU A 72 6.65 12.84 -8.58
C LEU A 72 5.68 11.84 -7.96
N PHE A 73 5.84 10.56 -8.30
CA PHE A 73 5.04 9.45 -7.82
C PHE A 73 5.86 8.45 -7.01
N SER A 74 5.27 7.90 -5.96
CA SER A 74 5.84 6.77 -5.23
C SER A 74 4.76 5.93 -4.57
N THR A 75 4.88 4.62 -4.70
CA THR A 75 3.97 3.66 -4.07
C THR A 75 4.70 2.83 -3.04
N PHE A 76 4.17 2.76 -1.81
CA PHE A 76 4.74 2.00 -0.69
C PHE A 76 6.24 2.24 -0.50
N ASP A 77 6.67 3.51 -0.54
CA ASP A 77 8.07 3.90 -0.41
C ASP A 77 8.95 3.29 -1.52
N GLY A 78 8.45 3.29 -2.75
CA GLY A 78 9.15 2.83 -3.95
C GLY A 78 9.24 1.31 -4.14
N ARG A 79 8.41 0.54 -3.46
CA ARG A 79 8.43 -0.93 -3.53
C ARG A 79 7.58 -1.53 -4.65
N SER A 80 6.63 -0.78 -5.20
CA SER A 80 5.73 -1.30 -6.23
C SER A 80 5.28 -0.22 -7.21
N TYR A 81 4.70 -0.65 -8.33
CA TYR A 81 3.94 0.16 -9.27
C TYR A 81 2.48 -0.25 -9.15
N GLY A 82 1.65 0.56 -8.52
CA GLY A 82 0.26 0.22 -8.22
C GLY A 82 -0.43 1.27 -7.36
N ASP A 83 -1.60 0.92 -6.82
CA ASP A 83 -2.38 1.76 -5.92
C ASP A 83 -2.76 3.12 -6.54
N SER A 84 -3.22 4.08 -5.72
CA SER A 84 -3.69 5.39 -6.19
C SER A 84 -2.65 6.20 -6.98
N PRO A 85 -1.34 6.18 -6.65
CA PRO A 85 -0.34 6.86 -7.49
C PRO A 85 -0.32 6.37 -8.93
N LYS A 86 -0.45 5.04 -9.15
CA LYS A 86 -0.52 4.45 -10.50
C LYS A 86 -1.78 4.91 -11.23
N ALA A 87 -2.93 4.83 -10.59
CA ALA A 87 -4.21 5.19 -11.21
C ALA A 87 -4.25 6.66 -11.64
N ILE A 88 -3.72 7.57 -10.80
CA ILE A 88 -3.60 8.99 -11.14
C ILE A 88 -2.64 9.20 -12.30
N TYR A 89 -1.48 8.55 -12.28
CA TYR A 89 -0.50 8.64 -13.34
C TYR A 89 -1.05 8.13 -14.69
N GLU A 90 -1.69 6.96 -14.70
CA GLU A 90 -2.28 6.38 -15.90
C GLU A 90 -3.41 7.26 -16.46
N TYR A 91 -4.24 7.86 -15.59
CA TYR A 91 -5.21 8.87 -16.01
C TYR A 91 -4.53 10.07 -16.69
N MET A 92 -3.48 10.64 -16.07
CA MET A 92 -2.76 11.79 -16.63
C MET A 92 -2.11 11.49 -17.98
N LEU A 93 -1.67 10.25 -18.24
CA LEU A 93 -1.13 9.86 -19.54
C LEU A 93 -2.18 9.89 -20.67
N THR A 94 -3.46 9.79 -20.35
CA THR A 94 -4.56 9.80 -21.34
C THR A 94 -5.21 11.16 -21.51
N ASP A 95 -4.89 12.13 -20.66
CA ASP A 95 -5.48 13.45 -20.66
C ASP A 95 -4.53 14.47 -21.30
N GLU A 96 -4.95 15.09 -22.41
CA GLU A 96 -4.18 16.07 -23.20
C GLU A 96 -3.64 17.26 -22.36
N ARG A 97 -4.30 17.59 -21.25
CA ARG A 97 -3.88 18.66 -20.34
C ARG A 97 -2.50 18.40 -19.73
N PHE A 98 -2.11 17.13 -19.61
CA PHE A 98 -0.83 16.70 -19.05
C PHE A 98 0.25 16.42 -20.10
N ARG A 99 0.02 16.67 -21.39
CA ARG A 99 0.94 16.35 -22.47
C ARG A 99 2.35 16.93 -22.29
N ASP A 100 2.45 18.12 -21.71
CA ASP A 100 3.72 18.81 -21.48
C ASP A 100 4.30 18.57 -20.07
N TYR A 101 3.67 17.72 -19.27
CA TYR A 101 4.17 17.41 -17.94
C TYR A 101 5.26 16.34 -18.00
N THR A 102 6.14 16.39 -17.01
CA THR A 102 7.17 15.38 -16.77
C THR A 102 6.80 14.55 -15.56
N PHE A 103 6.78 13.23 -15.73
CA PHE A 103 6.45 12.28 -14.69
C PHE A 103 7.68 11.59 -14.16
N ILE A 104 7.88 11.57 -12.85
CA ILE A 104 9.01 10.89 -12.20
C ILE A 104 8.47 9.83 -11.27
N TRP A 105 8.89 8.59 -11.46
CA TRP A 105 8.62 7.50 -10.54
C TRP A 105 9.82 7.21 -9.64
N ALA A 106 9.61 7.20 -8.32
CA ALA A 106 10.63 6.85 -7.34
C ALA A 106 10.48 5.40 -6.90
N PHE A 107 11.50 4.56 -7.23
CA PHE A 107 11.54 3.15 -6.87
C PHE A 107 12.76 2.80 -6.02
N ARG A 108 12.63 1.78 -5.14
CA ARG A 108 13.77 1.21 -4.41
C ARG A 108 14.71 0.44 -5.35
N GLU A 109 14.11 -0.39 -6.21
CA GLU A 109 14.79 -1.19 -7.23
C GLU A 109 14.27 -0.80 -8.62
N PRO A 110 14.79 0.28 -9.21
CA PRO A 110 14.30 0.80 -10.50
C PRO A 110 14.34 -0.21 -11.65
N ARG A 111 15.22 -1.21 -11.58
CA ARG A 111 15.35 -2.25 -12.62
C ARG A 111 14.09 -3.08 -12.80
N ASP A 112 13.31 -3.24 -11.74
CA ASP A 112 12.08 -4.05 -11.75
C ASP A 112 10.92 -3.31 -12.43
N PHE A 113 11.09 -1.99 -12.70
CA PHE A 113 10.03 -1.10 -13.18
C PHE A 113 10.41 -0.31 -14.45
N VAL A 114 11.38 -0.80 -15.22
CA VAL A 114 11.84 -0.13 -16.45
C VAL A 114 10.74 0.01 -17.50
N PHE A 115 9.71 -0.81 -17.45
CA PHE A 115 8.56 -0.76 -18.36
C PHE A 115 7.80 0.58 -18.31
N VAL A 116 7.85 1.32 -17.19
CA VAL A 116 7.21 2.64 -17.12
C VAL A 116 7.86 3.66 -18.05
N LEU A 117 9.12 3.43 -18.47
CA LEU A 117 9.85 4.27 -19.40
C LEU A 117 9.36 4.16 -20.85
N ASP A 118 8.46 3.23 -21.15
CA ASP A 118 7.80 3.15 -22.45
C ASP A 118 6.78 4.28 -22.64
N ASN A 119 6.33 4.90 -21.55
CA ASN A 119 5.45 6.05 -21.59
C ASN A 119 6.25 7.35 -21.82
N ALA A 120 5.64 8.25 -22.61
CA ALA A 120 6.24 9.55 -22.91
C ALA A 120 6.49 10.38 -21.65
N ASN A 121 7.53 11.21 -21.68
CA ASN A 121 7.91 12.15 -20.60
C ASN A 121 8.04 11.51 -19.20
N THR A 122 8.29 10.20 -19.15
CA THR A 122 8.42 9.45 -17.90
C THR A 122 9.88 9.14 -17.58
N TYR A 123 10.24 9.33 -16.32
CA TYR A 123 11.56 9.10 -15.76
C TYR A 123 11.44 8.25 -14.49
N ILE A 124 12.54 7.57 -14.15
CA ILE A 124 12.66 6.86 -12.87
C ILE A 124 13.86 7.35 -12.09
N VAL A 125 13.73 7.32 -10.75
CA VAL A 125 14.81 7.60 -9.80
C VAL A 125 14.87 6.53 -8.72
N GLN A 126 16.05 6.29 -8.19
CA GLN A 126 16.22 5.38 -7.06
C GLN A 126 16.01 6.12 -5.74
N THR A 127 15.08 5.65 -4.90
CA THR A 127 14.86 6.21 -3.56
C THR A 127 16.14 6.18 -2.70
N GLY A 128 16.28 7.13 -1.80
CA GLY A 128 17.45 7.23 -0.92
C GLY A 128 18.74 7.66 -1.61
N THR A 129 18.67 8.24 -2.80
CA THR A 129 19.80 8.81 -3.55
C THR A 129 19.67 10.33 -3.64
N LYS A 130 20.77 11.02 -3.97
CA LYS A 130 20.74 12.47 -4.24
C LYS A 130 19.86 12.82 -5.44
N ASP A 131 19.80 11.95 -6.45
CA ASP A 131 18.94 12.15 -7.62
C ASP A 131 17.47 12.13 -7.22
N TYR A 132 17.08 11.28 -6.27
CA TYR A 132 15.74 11.27 -5.67
C TYR A 132 15.46 12.55 -4.86
N GLU A 133 16.41 12.98 -4.02
CA GLU A 133 16.28 14.23 -3.26
C GLU A 133 16.16 15.44 -4.20
N THR A 134 16.89 15.44 -5.32
CA THR A 134 16.77 16.46 -6.37
C THR A 134 15.40 16.40 -7.05
N ALA A 135 14.88 15.20 -7.35
CA ALA A 135 13.54 15.04 -7.91
C ALA A 135 12.46 15.57 -6.95
N CYS A 136 12.57 15.28 -5.65
CA CYS A 136 11.71 15.89 -4.64
C CYS A 136 11.80 17.42 -4.63
N ALA A 137 13.02 17.99 -4.70
CA ALA A 137 13.17 19.44 -4.70
C ALA A 137 12.74 20.13 -6.01
N THR A 138 12.63 19.39 -7.13
CA THR A 138 12.19 19.90 -8.44
C THR A 138 10.69 19.81 -8.63
N ALA A 139 10.07 18.67 -8.29
CA ALA A 139 8.68 18.40 -8.62
C ALA A 139 7.71 19.31 -7.86
N LYS A 140 6.78 19.93 -8.58
CA LYS A 140 5.69 20.73 -8.01
C LYS A 140 4.73 19.85 -7.21
N TYR A 141 4.34 18.70 -7.75
CA TYR A 141 3.34 17.81 -7.19
C TYR A 141 3.94 16.47 -6.81
N TRP A 142 3.63 15.98 -5.58
CA TRP A 142 4.10 14.71 -5.06
C TRP A 142 2.90 13.84 -4.69
N PHE A 143 2.73 12.72 -5.36
CA PHE A 143 1.68 11.74 -5.11
C PHE A 143 2.25 10.50 -4.41
N TYR A 144 1.99 10.36 -3.13
CA TYR A 144 2.51 9.26 -2.31
C TYR A 144 1.39 8.59 -1.52
N ASN A 145 1.37 7.26 -1.48
CA ASN A 145 0.43 6.50 -0.64
C ASN A 145 1.07 5.97 0.65
N TYR A 146 2.27 6.38 0.95
CA TYR A 146 3.03 6.01 2.15
C TYR A 146 3.72 7.26 2.71
N ARG A 147 4.08 7.23 4.02
CA ARG A 147 4.73 8.40 4.64
C ARG A 147 6.07 8.71 3.99
N MET A 148 6.29 9.97 3.72
CA MET A 148 7.54 10.48 3.21
C MET A 148 8.70 10.26 4.19
N THR A 149 9.90 10.07 3.68
CA THR A 149 11.14 9.99 4.47
C THR A 149 11.29 11.19 5.40
N ASP A 150 11.69 10.96 6.66
CA ASP A 150 11.62 11.97 7.72
C ASP A 150 12.37 13.27 7.40
N HIS A 151 13.51 13.23 6.71
CA HIS A 151 14.33 14.41 6.40
C HIS A 151 13.92 15.14 5.12
N ILE A 152 12.95 14.65 4.36
CA ILE A 152 12.46 15.29 3.12
C ILE A 152 11.18 16.06 3.43
N TYR A 153 11.19 17.36 3.15
CA TYR A 153 10.08 18.29 3.32
C TYR A 153 9.83 19.05 2.03
N PRO A 154 8.57 19.27 1.63
CA PRO A 154 8.25 20.13 0.49
C PRO A 154 8.68 21.57 0.75
N LYS A 155 8.81 22.36 -0.30
CA LYS A 155 8.87 23.81 -0.25
C LYS A 155 7.45 24.37 -0.13
N ASP A 156 7.33 25.67 0.17
CA ASP A 156 6.03 26.33 0.29
C ASP A 156 5.25 26.37 -1.01
N ASP A 157 5.96 26.36 -2.16
CA ASP A 157 5.42 26.34 -3.51
C ASP A 157 5.14 24.93 -4.04
N GLN A 158 5.43 23.86 -3.29
CA GLN A 158 5.19 22.47 -3.68
C GLN A 158 3.93 21.91 -3.03
N VAL A 159 3.30 20.96 -3.70
CA VAL A 159 2.07 20.29 -3.26
C VAL A 159 2.35 18.82 -3.00
N TYR A 160 2.45 18.43 -1.73
CA TYR A 160 2.53 17.02 -1.35
C TYR A 160 1.14 16.50 -1.00
N ILE A 161 0.70 15.45 -1.69
CA ILE A 161 -0.56 14.77 -1.50
C ILE A 161 -0.30 13.38 -0.88
N GLN A 162 -0.78 13.19 0.35
CA GLN A 162 -0.81 11.89 1.00
C GLN A 162 -2.06 11.13 0.57
N LEU A 163 -1.90 10.10 -0.25
CA LEU A 163 -3.03 9.32 -0.79
C LEU A 163 -3.50 8.22 0.16
N TRP A 164 -2.69 7.90 1.17
CA TRP A 164 -2.88 6.74 2.02
C TRP A 164 -3.07 5.45 1.21
N HIS A 165 -3.49 4.35 1.83
CA HIS A 165 -3.49 3.04 1.15
C HIS A 165 -4.57 2.08 1.65
N GLY A 166 -5.70 2.60 2.11
CA GLY A 166 -6.86 1.80 2.51
C GLY A 166 -7.80 2.52 3.44
N THR A 167 -9.08 2.22 3.36
CA THR A 167 -10.08 2.62 4.36
C THR A 167 -9.66 2.04 5.71
N PRO A 168 -9.58 2.86 6.78
CA PRO A 168 -9.02 2.41 8.04
C PRO A 168 -9.98 1.51 8.80
N LEU A 169 -9.67 0.22 8.87
CA LEU A 169 -10.33 -0.72 9.78
C LEU A 169 -9.80 -0.56 11.20
N LYS A 170 -8.47 -0.54 11.34
CA LYS A 170 -7.75 -0.47 12.62
C LYS A 170 -7.49 0.98 12.99
N ARG A 171 -7.52 1.28 14.30
CA ARG A 171 -7.17 2.61 14.79
C ARG A 171 -5.76 3.01 14.39
N LEU A 172 -5.59 4.27 14.01
CA LEU A 172 -4.36 4.83 13.49
C LEU A 172 -3.85 5.96 14.40
N GLY A 173 -2.56 6.23 14.34
CA GLY A 173 -1.94 7.44 14.88
C GLY A 173 -2.35 7.80 16.30
N TYR A 174 -2.99 8.93 16.45
CA TYR A 174 -3.44 9.46 17.74
C TYR A 174 -4.60 8.68 18.36
N ASP A 175 -5.37 7.93 17.58
CA ASP A 175 -6.51 7.15 18.05
C ASP A 175 -6.11 5.79 18.67
N ILE A 176 -4.84 5.42 18.61
CA ILE A 176 -4.34 4.20 19.22
C ILE A 176 -4.33 4.37 20.74
N SER A 177 -5.20 3.59 21.41
CA SER A 177 -5.38 3.66 22.87
C SER A 177 -4.45 2.72 23.65
N ILE A 178 -4.06 1.61 23.04
CA ILE A 178 -3.26 0.58 23.70
C ILE A 178 -1.80 1.01 23.73
N SER A 179 -1.21 0.97 24.93
CA SER A 179 0.18 1.30 25.15
C SER A 179 1.09 0.17 24.64
N ASP A 180 2.14 0.57 23.92
CA ASP A 180 3.34 -0.22 23.69
C ASP A 180 3.19 -1.49 22.84
N ASN A 181 3.10 -1.25 21.55
CA ASN A 181 3.52 -2.24 20.57
C ASN A 181 5.02 -2.53 20.77
N VAL A 182 5.44 -3.78 20.69
CA VAL A 182 6.82 -4.24 20.86
C VAL A 182 7.86 -3.44 20.03
N MET A 183 7.41 -2.72 19.01
CA MET A 183 8.27 -1.99 18.07
C MET A 183 8.25 -0.45 18.19
N ASN A 184 7.20 0.18 18.71
CA ASN A 184 7.10 1.63 18.83
C ASN A 184 6.27 2.04 20.05
N SER A 185 6.75 3.00 20.83
CA SER A 185 5.95 3.61 21.90
C SER A 185 4.82 4.47 21.33
N LYS A 186 3.79 4.75 22.14
CA LYS A 186 2.67 5.61 21.77
C LYS A 186 3.15 7.02 21.33
N SER A 187 4.18 7.55 22.00
CA SER A 187 4.78 8.83 21.63
C SER A 187 5.46 8.77 20.26
N GLU A 188 6.24 7.72 19.97
CA GLU A 188 6.90 7.56 18.67
C GLU A 188 5.90 7.44 17.52
N ILE A 189 4.75 6.78 17.75
CA ILE A 189 3.68 6.72 16.74
C ILE A 189 3.09 8.10 16.50
N ARG A 190 2.74 8.83 17.55
CA ARG A 190 2.21 10.21 17.45
C ARG A 190 3.18 11.16 16.76
N ASP A 191 4.46 11.11 17.12
CA ASP A 191 5.50 11.90 16.47
C ASP A 191 5.59 11.65 14.97
N LYS A 192 5.44 10.39 14.54
CA LYS A 192 5.43 10.02 13.12
C LYS A 192 4.21 10.58 12.38
N TYR A 193 3.03 10.52 12.99
CA TYR A 193 1.80 11.05 12.38
C TYR A 193 1.81 12.57 12.34
N LYS A 194 2.32 13.21 13.42
CA LYS A 194 2.54 14.66 13.43
C LYS A 194 3.50 15.10 12.33
N THR A 195 4.68 14.45 12.23
CA THR A 195 5.67 14.76 11.19
C THR A 195 5.09 14.60 9.78
N ASP A 196 4.24 13.61 9.56
CA ASP A 196 3.55 13.40 8.27
C ASP A 196 2.54 14.53 8.01
N ALA A 197 1.73 14.88 9.03
CA ALA A 197 0.76 15.97 8.96
C ALA A 197 1.42 17.36 8.70
N ASP A 198 2.61 17.58 9.23
CA ASP A 198 3.36 18.82 8.99
C ASP A 198 3.80 18.95 7.51
N LYS A 199 3.93 17.84 6.77
CA LYS A 199 4.47 17.81 5.41
C LYS A 199 3.43 17.92 4.30
N PHE A 200 2.33 17.17 4.38
CA PHE A 200 1.36 17.16 3.29
C PHE A 200 0.52 18.44 3.24
N LYS A 201 0.23 18.91 2.02
CA LYS A 201 -0.78 19.94 1.77
C LYS A 201 -2.18 19.31 1.83
N TYR A 202 -2.32 18.10 1.27
CA TYR A 202 -3.58 17.37 1.24
C TYR A 202 -3.40 15.91 1.67
N ILE A 203 -4.45 15.34 2.28
CA ILE A 203 -4.61 13.90 2.50
C ILE A 203 -5.92 13.43 1.89
N LEU A 204 -5.85 12.38 1.06
CA LEU A 204 -6.99 11.84 0.35
C LEU A 204 -7.80 10.88 1.23
N ALA A 205 -9.10 11.08 1.28
CA ALA A 205 -10.06 10.19 1.91
C ALA A 205 -11.03 9.59 0.88
N PRO A 206 -11.30 8.26 0.94
CA PRO A 206 -12.22 7.60 0.01
C PRO A 206 -13.69 7.85 0.37
N SER A 207 -13.98 8.30 1.58
CA SER A 207 -15.33 8.53 2.08
C SER A 207 -15.31 9.46 3.29
N HIS A 208 -16.48 9.95 3.67
CA HIS A 208 -16.66 10.76 4.89
C HIS A 208 -16.19 10.03 6.15
N PHE A 209 -16.50 8.73 6.25
CA PHE A 209 -15.98 7.90 7.34
C PHE A 209 -14.46 7.96 7.45
N ALA A 210 -13.75 7.76 6.34
CA ALA A 210 -12.30 7.81 6.35
C ALA A 210 -11.75 9.22 6.63
N ALA A 211 -12.42 10.26 6.11
CA ALA A 211 -12.08 11.65 6.37
C ALA A 211 -12.10 11.97 7.87
N GLU A 212 -13.17 11.61 8.59
CA GLU A 212 -13.25 11.77 10.04
C GLU A 212 -12.10 11.05 10.78
N LYS A 213 -11.78 9.80 10.35
CA LYS A 213 -10.73 9.01 11.00
C LYS A 213 -9.33 9.57 10.68
N PHE A 214 -9.12 10.15 9.52
CA PHE A 214 -7.86 10.81 9.18
C PHE A 214 -7.69 12.13 9.94
N ILE A 215 -8.75 12.93 10.11
CA ILE A 215 -8.72 14.14 10.95
C ILE A 215 -8.27 13.79 12.36
N SER A 216 -8.84 12.77 12.97
CA SER A 216 -8.53 12.32 14.31
C SER A 216 -7.14 11.67 14.40
N ALA A 217 -6.81 10.72 13.52
CA ALA A 217 -5.57 9.95 13.56
C ALA A 217 -4.31 10.81 13.35
N TRP A 218 -4.36 11.82 12.48
CA TRP A 218 -3.27 12.80 12.27
C TRP A 218 -3.37 14.03 13.13
N ASN A 219 -4.39 14.10 14.02
CA ASN A 219 -4.63 15.24 14.92
C ASN A 219 -4.78 16.57 14.18
N LEU A 220 -5.45 16.54 13.01
CA LEU A 220 -5.52 17.68 12.10
C LEU A 220 -6.31 18.85 12.67
N GLN A 221 -7.29 18.59 13.53
CA GLN A 221 -8.07 19.63 14.18
C GLN A 221 -7.18 20.51 15.07
N GLU A 222 -6.30 19.91 15.87
CA GLU A 222 -5.40 20.64 16.78
C GLU A 222 -4.37 21.53 16.05
N ILE A 223 -4.00 21.14 14.82
CA ILE A 223 -3.03 21.88 14.01
C ILE A 223 -3.70 22.76 12.94
N GLY A 224 -5.02 22.87 12.94
CA GLY A 224 -5.79 23.73 12.01
C GLY A 224 -5.72 23.29 10.56
N LYS A 225 -5.62 21.97 10.29
CA LYS A 225 -5.49 21.40 8.94
C LYS A 225 -6.68 20.49 8.54
N THR A 226 -7.86 20.68 9.09
CA THR A 226 -9.04 19.89 8.70
C THR A 226 -9.38 20.02 7.23
N ASP A 227 -9.18 21.19 6.64
CA ASP A 227 -9.43 21.46 5.22
C ASP A 227 -8.42 20.78 4.28
N ALA A 228 -7.36 20.19 4.83
CA ALA A 228 -6.42 19.40 4.04
C ALA A 228 -6.98 18.04 3.62
N VAL A 229 -8.09 17.58 4.21
CA VAL A 229 -8.71 16.29 3.88
C VAL A 229 -9.59 16.43 2.65
N LEU A 230 -9.21 15.76 1.58
CA LEU A 230 -9.95 15.73 0.32
C LEU A 230 -10.77 14.44 0.23
N GLU A 231 -12.08 14.56 0.30
CA GLU A 231 -13.02 13.44 0.19
C GLU A 231 -13.39 13.22 -1.29
N LEU A 232 -12.58 12.44 -2.03
CA LEU A 232 -12.67 12.31 -3.48
C LEU A 232 -12.74 10.87 -4.00
N GLY A 233 -12.82 9.87 -3.14
CA GLY A 233 -12.74 8.45 -3.53
C GLY A 233 -11.29 7.96 -3.63
N TYR A 234 -11.11 6.65 -3.86
CA TYR A 234 -9.79 6.09 -4.10
C TYR A 234 -9.51 5.88 -5.59
N PRO A 235 -8.53 6.61 -6.18
CA PRO A 235 -8.13 6.41 -7.58
C PRO A 235 -7.83 4.96 -7.95
N ARG A 236 -7.21 4.19 -7.02
CA ARG A 236 -6.94 2.78 -7.23
C ARG A 236 -8.20 1.95 -7.53
N ASN A 237 -9.34 2.34 -6.98
CA ASN A 237 -10.61 1.63 -7.14
C ASN A 237 -11.31 1.95 -8.48
N ASP A 238 -10.85 2.96 -9.23
CA ASP A 238 -11.38 3.25 -10.56
C ASP A 238 -11.31 2.04 -11.48
N PHE A 239 -10.25 1.23 -11.38
CA PHE A 239 -10.12 -0.01 -12.14
C PHE A 239 -11.23 -1.02 -11.84
N LEU A 240 -11.73 -1.08 -10.60
CA LEU A 240 -12.80 -2.02 -10.20
C LEU A 240 -14.17 -1.71 -10.85
N THR A 241 -14.33 -0.49 -11.35
CA THR A 241 -15.52 -0.06 -12.10
C THR A 241 -15.28 -0.12 -13.61
N ASN A 242 -14.05 0.13 -14.06
CA ASN A 242 -13.71 0.35 -15.47
C ASN A 242 -13.11 -0.87 -16.18
N TYR A 243 -12.77 -1.97 -15.45
CA TYR A 243 -12.16 -3.15 -16.07
C TYR A 243 -13.06 -3.82 -17.11
N THR A 244 -12.44 -4.43 -18.11
CA THR A 244 -13.10 -5.14 -19.20
C THR A 244 -12.94 -6.66 -19.08
N LYS A 245 -13.68 -7.40 -19.89
CA LYS A 245 -13.47 -8.86 -20.02
C LYS A 245 -12.06 -9.20 -20.50
N HIS A 246 -11.53 -8.38 -21.41
CA HIS A 246 -10.16 -8.56 -21.92
C HIS A 246 -9.11 -8.40 -20.80
N ASP A 247 -9.29 -7.46 -19.89
CA ASP A 247 -8.40 -7.30 -18.74
C ASP A 247 -8.40 -8.54 -17.86
N VAL A 248 -9.59 -9.11 -17.59
CA VAL A 248 -9.75 -10.35 -16.81
C VAL A 248 -9.03 -11.52 -17.49
N GLU A 249 -9.23 -11.71 -18.79
CA GLU A 249 -8.57 -12.77 -19.57
C GLU A 249 -7.06 -12.62 -19.57
N LYS A 250 -6.57 -11.41 -19.82
CA LYS A 250 -5.15 -11.10 -19.80
C LYS A 250 -4.51 -11.37 -18.44
N ILE A 251 -5.13 -10.90 -17.36
CA ILE A 251 -4.61 -11.10 -15.99
C ILE A 251 -4.54 -12.60 -15.67
N LYS A 252 -5.57 -13.38 -16.02
CA LYS A 252 -5.55 -14.85 -15.84
C LYS A 252 -4.43 -15.50 -16.63
N GLN A 253 -4.24 -15.09 -17.88
CA GLN A 253 -3.17 -15.59 -18.74
C GLN A 253 -1.79 -15.26 -18.17
N ASP A 254 -1.55 -14.01 -17.75
CA ASP A 254 -0.28 -13.54 -17.18
C ASP A 254 0.08 -14.31 -15.89
N LEU A 255 -0.92 -14.73 -15.12
CA LEU A 255 -0.77 -15.53 -13.90
C LEU A 255 -0.76 -17.04 -14.14
N GLY A 256 -0.95 -17.51 -15.39
CA GLY A 256 -1.00 -18.94 -15.72
C GLY A 256 -2.17 -19.67 -15.06
N ILE A 257 -3.31 -18.99 -14.88
CA ILE A 257 -4.52 -19.56 -14.28
C ILE A 257 -5.33 -20.27 -15.36
N GLU A 258 -5.59 -21.57 -15.13
CA GLU A 258 -6.42 -22.37 -16.01
C GLU A 258 -7.90 -21.97 -15.94
N GLU A 259 -8.59 -22.00 -17.06
CA GLU A 259 -10.03 -21.73 -17.13
C GLU A 259 -10.86 -22.86 -16.52
N GLY A 260 -12.11 -22.53 -16.16
CA GLY A 260 -13.14 -23.50 -15.76
C GLY A 260 -13.34 -23.65 -14.26
N LYS A 261 -12.46 -23.06 -13.41
CA LYS A 261 -12.64 -23.07 -11.95
C LYS A 261 -12.90 -21.69 -11.41
N LYS A 262 -13.66 -21.63 -10.31
CA LYS A 262 -13.87 -20.41 -9.53
C LYS A 262 -12.63 -20.08 -8.74
N ILE A 263 -12.40 -18.80 -8.53
CA ILE A 263 -11.19 -18.30 -7.92
C ILE A 263 -11.49 -17.72 -6.54
N ILE A 264 -10.81 -18.23 -5.52
CA ILE A 264 -10.82 -17.70 -4.17
C ILE A 264 -9.54 -16.87 -3.98
N LEU A 265 -9.67 -15.59 -3.65
CA LEU A 265 -8.55 -14.79 -3.17
C LEU A 265 -8.45 -14.96 -1.64
N TYR A 266 -7.41 -15.60 -1.17
CA TYR A 266 -7.10 -15.70 0.27
C TYR A 266 -6.03 -14.69 0.63
N ALA A 267 -6.42 -13.62 1.33
CA ALA A 267 -5.60 -12.48 1.69
C ALA A 267 -5.61 -12.21 3.21
N PRO A 268 -4.96 -13.08 4.01
CA PRO A 268 -4.93 -12.94 5.47
C PRO A 268 -3.99 -11.82 5.92
N THR A 269 -4.29 -11.22 7.07
CA THR A 269 -3.42 -10.26 7.74
C THR A 269 -2.25 -10.98 8.41
N TRP A 270 -1.08 -10.38 8.32
CA TRP A 270 0.09 -10.79 9.07
C TRP A 270 -0.13 -10.65 10.59
N ARG A 271 0.43 -11.62 11.37
CA ARG A 271 0.43 -11.58 12.84
C ARG A 271 1.80 -11.16 13.36
N ASP A 272 1.86 -10.02 14.05
CA ASP A 272 3.11 -9.46 14.59
C ASP A 272 3.72 -10.33 15.70
N ASN A 273 2.92 -11.16 16.39
CA ASN A 273 3.36 -12.05 17.46
C ASN A 273 4.06 -13.35 16.99
N GLN A 274 4.12 -13.60 15.68
CA GLN A 274 4.81 -14.77 15.12
C GLN A 274 6.33 -14.54 14.89
N HIS A 275 6.92 -13.51 15.49
CA HIS A 275 8.35 -13.24 15.44
C HIS A 275 9.08 -13.92 16.60
N LYS A 276 9.97 -14.87 16.29
CA LYS A 276 10.90 -15.45 17.28
C LYS A 276 12.26 -14.77 17.20
N ALA A 277 12.71 -14.21 18.33
CA ALA A 277 14.01 -13.56 18.43
C ALA A 277 15.14 -14.57 18.08
N GLY A 278 15.96 -14.21 17.08
CA GLY A 278 17.10 -15.03 16.61
C GLY A 278 16.81 -16.01 15.47
N ILE A 279 15.53 -16.31 15.18
CA ILE A 279 15.11 -17.24 14.10
C ILE A 279 14.45 -16.46 12.97
N GLY A 280 13.89 -15.28 13.26
CA GLY A 280 13.08 -14.52 12.32
C GLY A 280 11.59 -14.87 12.45
N TYR A 281 10.80 -14.52 11.45
CA TYR A 281 9.39 -14.83 11.41
C TYR A 281 9.16 -16.30 11.06
N THR A 282 8.45 -17.03 11.93
CA THR A 282 7.96 -18.37 11.63
C THR A 282 6.47 -18.26 11.32
N TYR A 283 6.10 -18.53 10.08
CA TYR A 283 4.70 -18.56 9.71
C TYR A 283 4.13 -19.96 9.92
N LYS A 284 3.07 -20.04 10.69
CA LYS A 284 2.20 -21.20 10.73
C LYS A 284 0.92 -20.82 10.00
N THR A 285 0.60 -21.51 8.92
CA THR A 285 -0.72 -21.34 8.30
C THR A 285 -1.76 -21.89 9.26
N GLU A 286 -2.74 -21.07 9.62
CA GLU A 286 -3.88 -21.52 10.42
C GLU A 286 -4.96 -22.21 9.56
N VAL A 287 -4.62 -22.49 8.29
CA VAL A 287 -5.45 -23.17 7.32
C VAL A 287 -4.73 -24.44 6.85
N ASP A 288 -5.42 -25.57 6.93
CA ASP A 288 -4.96 -26.84 6.35
C ASP A 288 -5.28 -26.89 4.84
N PHE A 289 -4.27 -26.55 4.03
CA PHE A 289 -4.42 -26.56 2.58
C PHE A 289 -4.61 -27.98 1.99
N ASP A 290 -4.18 -29.06 2.67
CA ASP A 290 -4.48 -30.44 2.23
C ASP A 290 -5.98 -30.72 2.34
N ARG A 291 -6.59 -30.27 3.44
CA ARG A 291 -8.02 -30.37 3.64
C ARG A 291 -8.79 -29.50 2.65
N LEU A 292 -8.41 -28.23 2.48
CA LEU A 292 -9.07 -27.36 1.51
C LEU A 292 -8.98 -27.95 0.09
N ARG A 293 -7.82 -28.49 -0.28
CA ARG A 293 -7.64 -29.14 -1.58
C ARG A 293 -8.62 -30.32 -1.76
N LYS A 294 -8.73 -31.19 -0.77
CA LYS A 294 -9.65 -32.32 -0.79
C LYS A 294 -11.09 -31.90 -1.00
N GLU A 295 -11.50 -30.82 -0.33
CA GLU A 295 -12.91 -30.37 -0.25
C GLU A 295 -13.32 -29.43 -1.39
N LEU A 296 -12.36 -28.70 -2.02
CA LEU A 296 -12.66 -27.58 -2.91
C LEU A 296 -12.02 -27.69 -4.29
N SER A 297 -11.02 -28.56 -4.51
CA SER A 297 -10.22 -28.54 -5.75
C SER A 297 -10.99 -28.88 -7.02
N ASP A 298 -12.14 -29.52 -6.93
CA ASP A 298 -12.96 -29.83 -8.10
C ASP A 298 -13.58 -28.57 -8.72
N GLU A 299 -13.98 -27.58 -7.88
CA GLU A 299 -14.67 -26.38 -8.33
C GLU A 299 -13.83 -25.11 -8.20
N TYR A 300 -12.82 -25.09 -7.33
CA TYR A 300 -12.10 -23.89 -6.95
C TYR A 300 -10.58 -24.02 -7.08
N ILE A 301 -9.95 -22.86 -7.28
CA ILE A 301 -8.53 -22.63 -7.03
C ILE A 301 -8.37 -21.50 -6.04
N ILE A 302 -7.22 -21.44 -5.35
CA ILE A 302 -6.90 -20.41 -4.37
C ILE A 302 -5.72 -19.57 -4.85
N LEU A 303 -5.92 -18.27 -4.91
CA LEU A 303 -4.86 -17.28 -5.02
C LEU A 303 -4.46 -16.85 -3.61
N PHE A 304 -3.28 -17.25 -3.18
CA PHE A 304 -2.78 -16.92 -1.85
C PHE A 304 -1.90 -15.68 -1.89
N ARG A 305 -2.41 -14.58 -1.34
CA ARG A 305 -1.65 -13.35 -1.18
C ARG A 305 -1.11 -13.25 0.24
N ALA A 306 0.00 -13.90 0.48
CA ALA A 306 0.69 -13.85 1.75
C ALA A 306 1.59 -12.62 1.88
N HIS A 307 1.98 -12.29 3.12
CA HIS A 307 3.09 -11.36 3.33
C HIS A 307 4.38 -11.96 2.76
N TYR A 308 5.24 -11.15 2.13
CA TYR A 308 6.45 -11.61 1.41
C TYR A 308 7.39 -12.52 2.22
N LEU A 309 7.38 -12.39 3.55
CA LEU A 309 8.17 -13.25 4.46
C LEU A 309 7.63 -14.69 4.52
N VAL A 310 6.35 -14.87 4.28
CA VAL A 310 5.68 -16.17 4.28
C VAL A 310 5.89 -16.90 2.97
N ALA A 311 5.72 -16.19 1.86
CA ALA A 311 5.84 -16.73 0.52
C ALA A 311 7.20 -17.45 0.29
N ASN A 312 8.26 -16.97 0.95
CA ASN A 312 9.60 -17.56 0.83
C ASN A 312 9.80 -18.88 1.60
N SER A 313 8.89 -19.26 2.51
CA SER A 313 9.03 -20.44 3.39
C SER A 313 7.96 -21.51 3.14
N PHE A 314 6.99 -21.25 2.28
CA PHE A 314 5.87 -22.14 1.98
C PHE A 314 6.12 -22.93 0.68
N ASP A 315 5.89 -24.24 0.70
CA ASP A 315 6.06 -25.12 -0.48
C ASP A 315 4.77 -25.13 -1.35
N PHE A 316 4.67 -24.17 -2.25
CA PHE A 316 3.57 -24.08 -3.20
C PHE A 316 3.55 -25.23 -4.22
N ASN A 317 4.69 -25.87 -4.50
CA ASN A 317 4.77 -26.94 -5.49
C ASN A 317 3.92 -28.16 -5.09
N ARG A 318 3.77 -28.39 -3.80
CA ARG A 318 2.91 -29.43 -3.25
C ARG A 318 1.44 -29.28 -3.69
N TYR A 319 1.00 -28.05 -3.94
CA TYR A 319 -0.39 -27.70 -4.25
C TYR A 319 -0.59 -27.22 -5.68
N LYS A 320 0.32 -27.58 -6.59
CA LYS A 320 0.25 -27.17 -8.00
C LYS A 320 -1.13 -27.46 -8.61
N GLY A 321 -1.71 -26.48 -9.34
CA GLY A 321 -3.04 -26.53 -9.95
C GLY A 321 -4.20 -26.24 -8.99
N PHE A 322 -3.92 -26.00 -7.69
CA PHE A 322 -4.91 -25.61 -6.70
C PHE A 322 -4.57 -24.31 -5.95
N LEU A 323 -3.30 -24.14 -5.54
CA LEU A 323 -2.84 -22.99 -4.78
C LEU A 323 -1.76 -22.22 -5.55
N TYR A 324 -1.98 -20.95 -5.79
CA TYR A 324 -1.09 -20.06 -6.55
C TYR A 324 -0.55 -18.97 -5.64
N ASP A 325 0.78 -18.77 -5.62
CA ASP A 325 1.41 -17.63 -4.92
C ASP A 325 1.26 -16.36 -5.76
N VAL A 326 0.45 -15.43 -5.28
CA VAL A 326 0.24 -14.12 -5.90
C VAL A 326 0.78 -12.97 -5.03
N SER A 327 1.67 -13.27 -4.09
CA SER A 327 2.23 -12.30 -3.13
C SER A 327 3.06 -11.19 -3.81
N LYS A 328 3.59 -11.45 -5.01
CA LYS A 328 4.42 -10.52 -5.78
C LYS A 328 3.64 -9.71 -6.82
N VAL A 329 2.36 -9.93 -6.98
CA VAL A 329 1.53 -9.15 -7.91
C VAL A 329 1.49 -7.70 -7.41
N ASN A 330 1.94 -6.75 -8.24
CA ASN A 330 2.08 -5.34 -7.86
C ASN A 330 0.74 -4.68 -7.51
N ASP A 331 -0.26 -4.90 -8.34
CA ASP A 331 -1.58 -4.30 -8.19
C ASP A 331 -2.60 -5.34 -7.71
N ILE A 332 -3.10 -5.15 -6.50
CA ILE A 332 -4.06 -6.07 -5.89
C ILE A 332 -5.41 -6.05 -6.62
N ASN A 333 -5.75 -4.97 -7.31
CA ASN A 333 -7.00 -4.86 -8.06
C ASN A 333 -7.07 -5.88 -9.19
N HIS A 334 -5.92 -6.26 -9.78
CA HIS A 334 -5.85 -7.36 -10.73
C HIS A 334 -6.34 -8.69 -10.13
N LEU A 335 -6.02 -8.92 -8.86
CA LEU A 335 -6.48 -10.12 -8.15
C LEU A 335 -7.96 -10.04 -7.80
N TYR A 336 -8.44 -8.85 -7.46
CA TYR A 336 -9.86 -8.66 -7.13
C TYR A 336 -10.76 -8.96 -8.32
N VAL A 337 -10.46 -8.39 -9.50
CA VAL A 337 -11.36 -8.53 -10.66
C VAL A 337 -11.46 -9.96 -11.19
N ILE A 338 -10.43 -10.78 -11.00
CA ILE A 338 -10.44 -12.19 -11.42
C ILE A 338 -10.99 -13.16 -10.36
N SER A 339 -11.18 -12.71 -9.10
CA SER A 339 -11.59 -13.56 -7.98
C SER A 339 -13.11 -13.56 -7.80
N ASP A 340 -13.69 -14.73 -7.58
CA ASP A 340 -15.13 -14.90 -7.34
C ASP A 340 -15.50 -14.73 -5.85
N ILE A 341 -14.57 -15.03 -4.95
CA ILE A 341 -14.74 -14.97 -3.49
C ILE A 341 -13.48 -14.38 -2.87
N LEU A 342 -13.66 -13.46 -1.92
CA LEU A 342 -12.60 -13.02 -1.02
C LEU A 342 -12.69 -13.76 0.32
N VAL A 343 -11.59 -14.37 0.75
CA VAL A 343 -11.40 -14.86 2.12
C VAL A 343 -10.32 -14.01 2.76
N THR A 344 -10.67 -13.31 3.84
CA THR A 344 -9.74 -12.42 4.56
C THR A 344 -10.05 -12.45 6.06
N ASP A 345 -9.40 -11.60 6.83
CA ASP A 345 -9.61 -11.44 8.27
C ASP A 345 -9.67 -9.96 8.68
N TYR A 346 -8.63 -9.43 9.31
CA TYR A 346 -8.55 -8.03 9.78
C TYR A 346 -7.83 -7.10 8.79
N SER A 347 -7.87 -7.42 7.51
CA SER A 347 -7.28 -6.63 6.43
C SER A 347 -8.30 -5.66 5.85
N SER A 348 -7.87 -4.44 5.48
CA SER A 348 -8.72 -3.45 4.81
C SER A 348 -9.06 -3.78 3.34
N VAL A 349 -8.57 -4.90 2.81
CA VAL A 349 -8.83 -5.32 1.42
C VAL A 349 -10.30 -5.51 1.09
N PHE A 350 -11.11 -5.86 2.08
CA PHE A 350 -12.54 -6.07 1.90
C PHE A 350 -13.30 -4.77 1.56
N PHE A 351 -12.84 -3.61 2.03
CA PHE A 351 -13.48 -2.35 1.64
C PHE A 351 -13.42 -2.15 0.13
N ASP A 352 -12.26 -2.41 -0.48
CA ASP A 352 -12.10 -2.27 -1.92
C ASP A 352 -12.84 -3.36 -2.69
N TYR A 353 -12.70 -4.62 -2.25
CA TYR A 353 -13.34 -5.77 -2.90
C TYR A 353 -14.87 -5.66 -2.91
N ALA A 354 -15.46 -5.03 -1.88
CA ALA A 354 -16.90 -4.81 -1.79
C ALA A 354 -17.47 -4.03 -2.99
N ASN A 355 -16.68 -3.23 -3.69
CA ASN A 355 -17.09 -2.57 -4.94
C ASN A 355 -17.56 -3.57 -6.01
N LEU A 356 -17.02 -4.78 -6.01
CA LEU A 356 -17.38 -5.84 -6.96
C LEU A 356 -18.69 -6.57 -6.60
N LYS A 357 -19.22 -6.36 -5.41
CA LYS A 357 -20.45 -7.00 -4.90
C LYS A 357 -20.40 -8.53 -4.98
N ARG A 358 -19.20 -9.09 -4.77
CA ARG A 358 -18.95 -10.54 -4.74
C ARG A 358 -18.83 -11.00 -3.30
N PRO A 359 -19.00 -12.32 -3.02
CA PRO A 359 -18.92 -12.85 -1.68
C PRO A 359 -17.60 -12.54 -0.97
N GLU A 360 -17.72 -12.13 0.29
CA GLU A 360 -16.61 -11.96 1.22
C GLU A 360 -16.82 -12.84 2.44
N ILE A 361 -15.79 -13.54 2.88
CA ILE A 361 -15.80 -14.41 4.05
C ILE A 361 -14.69 -13.99 4.99
N PHE A 362 -15.03 -13.74 6.24
CA PHE A 362 -14.09 -13.28 7.27
C PHE A 362 -13.67 -14.46 8.14
N TYR A 363 -12.49 -15.04 7.85
CA TYR A 363 -11.93 -16.13 8.63
C TYR A 363 -11.16 -15.60 9.83
N MET A 364 -11.88 -15.43 10.96
CA MET A 364 -11.40 -14.79 12.18
C MET A 364 -11.29 -15.82 13.33
N TYR A 365 -10.44 -16.83 13.15
CA TYR A 365 -10.21 -17.93 14.10
C TYR A 365 -9.70 -17.46 15.46
N ASP A 366 -9.06 -16.30 15.54
CA ASP A 366 -8.45 -15.71 16.74
C ASP A 366 -9.13 -14.41 17.20
N LEU A 367 -10.43 -14.21 16.86
CA LEU A 367 -11.17 -12.96 17.07
C LEU A 367 -11.12 -12.47 18.54
N GLU A 368 -11.23 -13.36 19.51
CA GLU A 368 -11.22 -13.00 20.94
C GLU A 368 -9.84 -12.49 21.39
N ALA A 369 -8.77 -13.18 20.97
CA ALA A 369 -7.39 -12.77 21.24
C ALA A 369 -7.02 -11.50 20.48
N TYR A 370 -7.43 -11.40 19.20
CA TYR A 370 -7.10 -10.26 18.35
C TYR A 370 -7.76 -8.97 18.84
N GLY A 371 -9.03 -9.04 19.29
CA GLY A 371 -9.79 -7.87 19.78
C GLY A 371 -9.25 -7.27 21.08
N SER A 372 -8.64 -8.10 21.97
CA SER A 372 -8.10 -7.66 23.26
C SER A 372 -6.66 -7.16 23.20
N GLU A 373 -5.86 -7.61 22.23
CA GLU A 373 -4.40 -7.35 22.16
C GLU A 373 -4.00 -6.30 21.15
N ILE A 374 -4.88 -5.90 20.20
CA ILE A 374 -4.51 -5.06 19.06
C ILE A 374 -5.36 -3.80 19.00
N ARG A 375 -4.73 -2.72 18.67
CA ARG A 375 -5.07 -1.31 18.33
C ARG A 375 -6.56 -0.87 18.37
N GLY A 376 -7.54 -1.80 18.47
CA GLY A 376 -8.98 -1.53 18.32
C GLY A 376 -9.40 -1.29 16.86
N PHE A 377 -10.71 -1.41 16.61
CA PHE A 377 -11.30 -1.15 15.29
C PHE A 377 -12.06 0.17 15.28
N TYR A 378 -12.23 0.76 14.10
CA TYR A 378 -13.06 1.95 13.87
C TYR A 378 -14.50 1.60 13.52
N ILE A 379 -14.77 0.36 13.10
CA ILE A 379 -16.11 -0.14 12.78
C ILE A 379 -16.46 -1.32 13.67
N ASP A 380 -17.75 -1.55 13.84
CA ASP A 380 -18.25 -2.77 14.46
C ASP A 380 -18.07 -3.94 13.47
N ILE A 381 -17.68 -5.10 14.00
CA ILE A 381 -17.58 -6.31 13.18
C ILE A 381 -18.92 -6.76 12.59
N ASP A 382 -20.03 -6.38 13.21
CA ASP A 382 -21.38 -6.64 12.70
C ASP A 382 -21.68 -5.83 11.41
N GLU A 383 -20.91 -4.78 11.13
CA GLU A 383 -21.03 -4.02 9.88
C GLU A 383 -20.36 -4.73 8.68
N LEU A 384 -19.53 -5.75 8.91
CA LEU A 384 -18.85 -6.47 7.83
C LEU A 384 -19.85 -7.06 6.84
N PRO A 385 -19.62 -6.94 5.50
CA PRO A 385 -20.61 -7.32 4.50
C PRO A 385 -20.84 -8.84 4.38
N GLY A 386 -19.93 -9.67 4.87
CA GLY A 386 -19.97 -11.12 4.79
C GLY A 386 -20.01 -11.84 6.12
N PRO A 387 -20.11 -13.18 6.12
CA PRO A 387 -20.10 -13.99 7.32
C PRO A 387 -18.73 -14.01 7.99
N ILE A 388 -18.74 -14.02 9.33
CA ILE A 388 -17.57 -14.30 10.14
C ILE A 388 -17.56 -15.79 10.47
N VAL A 389 -16.47 -16.48 10.19
CA VAL A 389 -16.25 -17.90 10.44
C VAL A 389 -14.99 -18.09 11.27
N LYS A 390 -15.00 -19.03 12.21
CA LYS A 390 -13.91 -19.25 13.18
C LYS A 390 -13.20 -20.60 12.99
N THR A 391 -13.83 -21.52 12.29
CA THR A 391 -13.31 -22.88 12.04
C THR A 391 -13.16 -23.16 10.55
N GLU A 392 -12.34 -24.15 10.20
CA GLU A 392 -12.20 -24.57 8.80
C GLU A 392 -13.49 -25.19 8.25
N ASP A 393 -14.27 -25.89 9.08
CA ASP A 393 -15.56 -26.44 8.66
C ASP A 393 -16.53 -25.32 8.27
N GLU A 394 -16.61 -24.27 9.09
CA GLU A 394 -17.39 -23.08 8.77
C GLU A 394 -16.91 -22.38 7.51
N LEU A 395 -15.56 -22.26 7.33
CA LEU A 395 -14.96 -21.67 6.15
C LEU A 395 -15.34 -22.44 4.88
N ILE A 396 -15.15 -23.76 4.87
CA ILE A 396 -15.49 -24.62 3.73
C ILE A 396 -16.98 -24.52 3.39
N ASN A 397 -17.85 -24.57 4.41
CA ASN A 397 -19.28 -24.44 4.22
C ASN A 397 -19.68 -23.06 3.70
N ALA A 398 -19.06 -21.99 4.20
CA ALA A 398 -19.29 -20.63 3.72
C ALA A 398 -18.86 -20.48 2.25
N ILE A 399 -17.72 -21.04 1.83
CA ILE A 399 -17.26 -21.03 0.45
C ILE A 399 -18.27 -21.76 -0.45
N LYS A 400 -18.65 -23.00 -0.08
CA LYS A 400 -19.59 -23.82 -0.87
C LYS A 400 -20.98 -23.19 -0.98
N SER A 401 -21.39 -22.36 0.00
CA SER A 401 -22.71 -21.70 0.03
C SER A 401 -22.69 -20.25 -0.48
N ALA A 402 -21.51 -19.67 -0.72
CA ALA A 402 -21.33 -18.26 -1.01
C ALA A 402 -22.18 -17.71 -2.17
N GLN A 403 -22.46 -18.52 -3.17
CA GLN A 403 -23.26 -18.14 -4.35
C GLN A 403 -24.77 -18.37 -4.21
N LYS A 404 -25.21 -18.95 -3.12
CA LYS A 404 -26.65 -19.31 -2.89
C LYS A 404 -27.38 -18.29 -2.01
N ASN A 405 -26.72 -17.23 -1.57
CA ASN A 405 -27.24 -16.41 -0.47
C ASN A 405 -27.58 -14.97 -0.93
N ASP A 406 -28.86 -14.72 -1.27
CA ASP A 406 -29.37 -13.37 -1.61
C ASP A 406 -29.28 -12.36 -0.45
N ALA A 407 -29.06 -12.82 0.79
CA ALA A 407 -28.91 -11.98 1.97
C ALA A 407 -27.72 -11.01 1.93
N TYR A 408 -26.76 -11.25 1.05
CA TYR A 408 -25.62 -10.39 0.80
C TYR A 408 -26.00 -9.01 0.26
N ASN A 409 -27.00 -8.91 -0.61
CA ASN A 409 -27.31 -7.70 -1.36
C ASN A 409 -27.62 -6.49 -0.46
N GLU A 410 -28.36 -6.66 0.61
CA GLU A 410 -28.73 -5.53 1.51
C GLU A 410 -27.56 -5.10 2.41
N LYS A 411 -26.74 -6.03 2.89
CA LYS A 411 -25.52 -5.68 3.64
C LYS A 411 -24.53 -4.94 2.76
N TYR A 412 -24.29 -5.40 1.52
CA TYR A 412 -23.43 -4.73 0.57
C TYR A 412 -23.91 -3.33 0.22
N LYS A 413 -25.21 -3.14 -0.03
CA LYS A 413 -25.77 -1.82 -0.32
C LYS A 413 -25.50 -0.84 0.82
N LYS A 414 -25.75 -1.25 2.07
CA LYS A 414 -25.49 -0.42 3.25
C LYS A 414 -24.01 -0.15 3.42
N PHE A 415 -23.17 -1.17 3.25
CA PHE A 415 -21.72 -1.07 3.34
C PHE A 415 -21.16 -0.10 2.30
N ASN A 416 -21.47 -0.30 1.01
CA ASN A 416 -20.99 0.55 -0.07
C ASN A 416 -21.55 1.97 0.03
N ALA A 417 -22.78 2.16 0.47
CA ALA A 417 -23.36 3.48 0.71
C ALA A 417 -22.62 4.27 1.82
N LYS A 418 -21.98 3.59 2.77
CA LYS A 418 -21.21 4.21 3.84
C LYS A 418 -19.73 4.43 3.46
N PHE A 419 -19.10 3.47 2.77
CA PHE A 419 -17.66 3.44 2.62
C PHE A 419 -17.17 3.68 1.20
N ASN A 420 -17.96 3.34 0.15
CA ASN A 420 -17.51 3.26 -1.23
C ASN A 420 -18.36 4.10 -2.21
N TYR A 421 -19.18 5.03 -1.72
CA TYR A 421 -20.11 5.80 -2.56
C TYR A 421 -19.43 6.74 -3.55
N LEU A 422 -18.13 7.00 -3.38
CA LEU A 422 -17.31 7.78 -4.30
C LEU A 422 -16.51 6.93 -5.30
N ASP A 423 -16.59 5.59 -5.20
CA ASP A 423 -15.86 4.67 -6.09
C ASP A 423 -16.67 4.43 -7.38
N ASP A 424 -16.79 5.46 -8.20
CA ASP A 424 -17.55 5.50 -9.46
C ASP A 424 -16.67 5.37 -10.72
N GLY A 425 -15.39 5.11 -10.55
CA GLY A 425 -14.41 4.99 -11.64
C GLY A 425 -13.85 6.32 -12.15
N GLN A 426 -14.03 7.42 -11.39
CA GLN A 426 -13.58 8.77 -11.73
C GLN A 426 -12.74 9.44 -10.64
N ALA A 427 -12.29 8.71 -9.64
CA ALA A 427 -11.57 9.30 -8.52
C ALA A 427 -10.20 9.86 -8.95
N ALA A 428 -9.49 9.20 -9.87
CA ALA A 428 -8.21 9.70 -10.41
C ALA A 428 -8.37 11.07 -11.07
N LYS A 429 -9.43 11.23 -11.86
CA LYS A 429 -9.79 12.51 -12.48
C LYS A 429 -10.08 13.57 -11.41
N ARG A 430 -10.95 13.28 -10.45
CA ARG A 430 -11.30 14.22 -9.38
C ARG A 430 -10.09 14.67 -8.59
N VAL A 431 -9.18 13.76 -8.26
CA VAL A 431 -7.95 14.09 -7.54
C VAL A 431 -7.03 14.97 -8.39
N ALA A 432 -6.83 14.64 -9.66
CA ALA A 432 -6.03 15.46 -10.56
C ALA A 432 -6.58 16.89 -10.67
N GLU A 433 -7.88 17.03 -10.90
CA GLU A 433 -8.56 18.33 -11.03
C GLU A 433 -8.60 19.14 -9.73
N ALA A 434 -8.62 18.47 -8.57
CA ALA A 434 -8.64 19.17 -7.27
C ALA A 434 -7.27 19.69 -6.82
N VAL A 435 -6.18 19.07 -7.27
CA VAL A 435 -4.84 19.36 -6.71
C VAL A 435 -3.89 20.02 -7.69
N ILE A 436 -4.11 19.88 -9.00
CA ILE A 436 -3.30 20.54 -10.03
C ILE A 436 -3.89 21.92 -10.28
N GLU A 437 -3.14 22.93 -9.94
CA GLU A 437 -3.48 24.32 -10.20
C GLU A 437 -3.36 24.58 -11.71
N GLU A 438 -4.32 25.34 -12.30
CA GLU A 438 -4.32 25.73 -13.74
C GLU A 438 -4.63 24.58 -14.75
N LEU A 439 -5.45 23.60 -14.38
CA LEU A 439 -5.99 22.63 -15.35
C LEU A 439 -7.16 23.17 -16.17
#